data_7ed159ef4823c14caf0e398a449f64fb
#
_entry.id   7ed159ef4823c14caf0e398a449f64fb
#
_cell.length_a   1.000
_cell.length_b   1.000
_cell.length_c   1.000
_cell.angle_alpha   90.00
_cell.angle_beta   90.00
_cell.angle_gamma   90.00
#
_symmetry.space_group_name_H-M   'P 1'
#
loop_
_entity.id
_entity.type
_entity.pdbx_description
1 polymer ?
#
loop_
_entity_poly.entity_id
_entity_poly.type
_entity_poly.pdbx_seq_one_letter_code
_entity_poly.pdbx_strand_id
1 'polypeptide(L)'
;AYLEPDEVLAIAQQGARAGCREALFTLGEKPELRWRAAREHLQRLGCAGTVEYVAAMAERVHRETGLLPHINPGNLSAPELALLRPHAASMGIMLESSSERLCERGGPHWKCPDKKPAVRLATLEAAGAAAVAMTSGILIGIGETRAERVHSLLALRELHERHGHLQEVIVQ
;
A
#
# COMPACT_ATOMS: atom_id res chain seq x y z
N ALA A 1 -2.17 -2.34 17.29
CA ALA A 1 -0.78 -2.43 17.75
C ALA A 1 0.06 -2.90 16.56
N TYR A 2 1.32 -2.47 16.49
CA TYR A 2 2.28 -3.02 15.54
C TYR A 2 2.83 -4.34 16.11
N LEU A 3 3.29 -5.22 15.22
CA LEU A 3 4.13 -6.33 15.62
C LEU A 3 5.49 -5.80 16.10
N GLU A 4 6.11 -6.46 17.06
CA GLU A 4 7.48 -6.16 17.46
C GLU A 4 8.48 -6.64 16.38
N PRO A 5 9.66 -6.03 16.26
CA PRO A 5 10.63 -6.37 15.21
C PRO A 5 11.00 -7.85 15.14
N ASP A 6 11.11 -8.52 16.28
CA ASP A 6 11.46 -9.95 16.32
C ASP A 6 10.27 -10.85 15.93
N GLU A 7 9.03 -10.40 16.17
CA GLU A 7 7.83 -11.11 15.68
C GLU A 7 7.74 -11.04 14.17
N VAL A 8 7.98 -9.85 13.57
CA VAL A 8 8.03 -9.67 12.12
C VAL A 8 9.08 -10.59 11.49
N LEU A 9 10.28 -10.61 12.08
CA LEU A 9 11.36 -11.45 11.58
C LEU A 9 11.05 -12.94 11.71
N ALA A 10 10.48 -13.37 12.84
CA ALA A 10 10.10 -14.78 13.04
C ALA A 10 9.09 -15.27 12.00
N ILE A 11 8.09 -14.44 11.66
CA ILE A 11 7.11 -14.73 10.60
C ILE A 11 7.82 -14.85 9.24
N ALA A 12 8.68 -13.90 8.91
CA ALA A 12 9.42 -13.89 7.66
C ALA A 12 10.34 -15.12 7.51
N GLN A 13 11.05 -15.49 8.57
CA GLN A 13 11.90 -16.70 8.60
C GLN A 13 11.09 -17.98 8.41
N GLN A 14 9.89 -18.04 8.99
CA GLN A 14 8.99 -19.19 8.78
C GLN A 14 8.55 -19.27 7.31
N GLY A 15 8.18 -18.13 6.71
CA GLY A 15 7.85 -18.05 5.29
C GLY A 15 9.02 -18.48 4.39
N ALA A 16 10.23 -18.00 4.67
CA ALA A 16 11.44 -18.37 3.91
C ALA A 16 11.71 -19.90 3.99
N ARG A 17 11.60 -20.49 5.19
CA ARG A 17 11.71 -21.96 5.37
C ARG A 17 10.63 -22.74 4.63
N ALA A 18 9.43 -22.16 4.48
CA ALA A 18 8.34 -22.74 3.71
C ALA A 18 8.48 -22.56 2.19
N GLY A 19 9.54 -21.90 1.72
CA GLY A 19 9.83 -21.70 0.29
C GLY A 19 9.18 -20.46 -0.31
N CYS A 20 8.64 -19.53 0.50
CA CYS A 20 8.18 -18.25 0.02
C CYS A 20 9.33 -17.45 -0.63
N ARG A 21 8.98 -16.57 -1.57
CA ARG A 21 9.92 -15.69 -2.26
C ARG A 21 9.73 -14.23 -1.87
N GLU A 22 8.54 -13.87 -1.41
CA GLU A 22 8.15 -12.52 -1.05
C GLU A 22 7.65 -12.47 0.39
N ALA A 23 7.79 -11.30 0.99
CA ALA A 23 7.18 -10.92 2.26
C ALA A 23 6.20 -9.76 2.02
N LEU A 24 4.90 -10.02 2.18
CA LEU A 24 3.87 -9.01 2.05
C LEU A 24 3.71 -8.25 3.37
N PHE A 25 4.00 -6.96 3.34
CA PHE A 25 3.76 -6.03 4.43
C PHE A 25 2.42 -5.33 4.23
N THR A 26 1.40 -5.74 4.96
CA THR A 26 0.08 -5.12 4.93
C THR A 26 -0.14 -4.32 6.20
N LEU A 27 -0.48 -3.05 6.05
CA LEU A 27 -0.55 -2.08 7.13
C LEU A 27 -1.89 -1.33 7.12
N GLY A 28 -2.24 -0.75 8.28
CA GLY A 28 -3.28 0.27 8.36
C GLY A 28 -2.78 1.62 7.80
N GLU A 29 -3.72 2.42 7.32
CA GLU A 29 -3.48 3.77 6.78
C GLU A 29 -3.00 4.71 7.89
N LYS A 30 -1.68 4.76 8.12
CA LYS A 30 -1.01 5.67 9.08
C LYS A 30 -1.79 5.83 10.40
N PRO A 31 -1.96 4.75 11.19
CA PRO A 31 -2.80 4.78 12.38
C PRO A 31 -2.31 5.79 13.43
N GLU A 32 -1.03 6.15 13.41
CA GLU A 32 -0.45 7.19 14.26
C GLU A 32 -1.09 8.56 14.08
N LEU A 33 -1.65 8.87 12.90
CA LEU A 33 -2.35 10.12 12.67
C LEU A 33 -3.67 10.20 13.45
N ARG A 34 -4.28 9.06 13.75
CA ARG A 34 -5.60 8.96 14.42
C ARG A 34 -5.49 8.49 15.86
N TRP A 35 -4.53 7.63 16.19
CA TRP A 35 -4.51 6.90 17.45
C TRP A 35 -3.25 7.18 18.26
N ARG A 36 -3.45 7.67 19.49
CA ARG A 36 -2.36 7.91 20.45
C ARG A 36 -1.54 6.64 20.73
N ALA A 37 -2.22 5.51 20.91
CA ALA A 37 -1.55 4.23 21.17
C ALA A 37 -0.59 3.81 20.03
N ALA A 38 -0.92 4.15 18.77
CA ALA A 38 -0.03 3.90 17.64
C ALA A 38 1.23 4.79 17.72
N ARG A 39 1.08 6.07 18.03
CA ARG A 39 2.21 6.99 18.24
C ARG A 39 3.13 6.54 19.36
N GLU A 40 2.56 6.20 20.51
CA GLU A 40 3.34 5.72 21.66
C GLU A 40 4.09 4.42 21.36
N HIS A 41 3.49 3.54 20.55
CA HIS A 41 4.16 2.31 20.13
C HIS A 41 5.33 2.62 19.20
N LEU A 42 5.14 3.44 18.18
CA LEU A 42 6.22 3.84 17.27
C LEU A 42 7.37 4.54 17.99
N GLN A 43 7.07 5.39 18.97
CA GLN A 43 8.09 6.03 19.81
C GLN A 43 8.94 5.01 20.58
N ARG A 44 8.33 3.94 21.13
CA ARG A 44 9.09 2.85 21.79
C ARG A 44 9.98 2.08 20.81
N LEU A 45 9.52 1.97 19.54
CA LEU A 45 10.28 1.36 18.45
C LEU A 45 11.35 2.30 17.86
N GLY A 46 11.42 3.55 18.33
CA GLY A 46 12.37 4.55 17.82
C GLY A 46 12.02 5.11 16.46
N CYS A 47 10.76 4.99 16.01
CA CYS A 47 10.29 5.43 14.71
C CYS A 47 9.36 6.64 14.83
N ALA A 48 9.48 7.59 13.89
CA ALA A 48 8.63 8.76 13.82
C ALA A 48 7.23 8.45 13.24
N GLY A 49 7.12 7.43 12.39
CA GLY A 49 5.88 7.04 11.74
C GLY A 49 5.86 5.59 11.24
N THR A 50 4.66 5.16 10.83
CA THR A 50 4.45 3.81 10.27
C THR A 50 5.33 3.54 9.05
N VAL A 51 5.51 4.53 8.17
CA VAL A 51 6.32 4.38 6.95
C VAL A 51 7.78 4.11 7.27
N GLU A 52 8.34 4.81 8.26
CA GLU A 52 9.71 4.59 8.72
C GLU A 52 9.87 3.20 9.35
N TYR A 53 8.91 2.79 10.17
CA TYR A 53 8.93 1.45 10.77
C TYR A 53 8.88 0.34 9.73
N VAL A 54 8.01 0.45 8.72
CA VAL A 54 7.93 -0.57 7.67
C VAL A 54 9.18 -0.59 6.80
N ALA A 55 9.80 0.56 6.52
CA ALA A 55 11.08 0.62 5.80
C ALA A 55 12.17 -0.16 6.54
N ALA A 56 12.31 0.08 7.84
CA ALA A 56 13.27 -0.63 8.69
C ALA A 56 13.01 -2.14 8.75
N MET A 57 11.74 -2.55 8.83
CA MET A 57 11.38 -3.97 8.86
C MET A 57 11.57 -4.65 7.50
N ALA A 58 11.24 -3.97 6.40
CA ALA A 58 11.46 -4.49 5.05
C ALA A 58 12.95 -4.72 4.77
N GLU A 59 13.80 -3.76 5.13
CA GLU A 59 15.25 -3.91 5.05
C GLU A 59 15.75 -5.10 5.88
N ARG A 60 15.33 -5.18 7.14
CA ARG A 60 15.74 -6.26 8.05
C ARG A 60 15.31 -7.63 7.53
N VAL A 61 14.05 -7.77 7.09
CA VAL A 61 13.50 -9.02 6.55
C VAL A 61 14.28 -9.43 5.30
N HIS A 62 14.51 -8.51 4.36
CA HIS A 62 15.27 -8.82 3.15
C HIS A 62 16.69 -9.29 3.47
N ARG A 63 17.39 -8.55 4.31
CA ARG A 63 18.77 -8.86 4.70
C ARG A 63 18.90 -10.21 5.42
N GLU A 64 17.96 -10.55 6.31
CA GLU A 64 18.07 -11.73 7.17
C GLU A 64 17.41 -12.99 6.57
N THR A 65 16.53 -12.85 5.56
CA THR A 65 15.80 -13.99 4.98
C THR A 65 15.96 -14.13 3.48
N GLY A 66 16.36 -13.08 2.77
CA GLY A 66 16.38 -13.03 1.33
C GLY A 66 15.00 -12.86 0.67
N LEU A 67 13.90 -12.77 1.45
CA LEU A 67 12.57 -12.51 0.91
C LEU A 67 12.50 -11.11 0.30
N LEU A 68 11.79 -10.99 -0.81
CA LEU A 68 11.54 -9.72 -1.49
C LEU A 68 10.37 -8.99 -0.81
N PRO A 69 10.56 -7.77 -0.25
CA PRO A 69 9.46 -7.06 0.36
C PRO A 69 8.48 -6.50 -0.67
N HIS A 70 7.20 -6.82 -0.51
CA HIS A 70 6.08 -6.14 -1.16
C HIS A 70 5.31 -5.34 -0.11
N ILE A 71 5.18 -4.02 -0.29
CA ILE A 71 4.68 -3.13 0.77
C ILE A 71 3.37 -2.47 0.38
N ASN A 72 2.31 -2.71 1.18
CA ASN A 72 0.98 -2.10 1.04
C ASN A 72 0.70 -1.16 2.22
N PRO A 73 1.24 0.06 2.24
CA PRO A 73 1.16 0.95 3.40
C PRO A 73 0.02 1.97 3.32
N GLY A 74 -0.87 1.85 2.33
CA GLY A 74 -1.90 2.85 2.03
C GLY A 74 -1.39 4.00 1.15
N ASN A 75 -1.97 5.19 1.31
CA ASN A 75 -1.60 6.36 0.51
C ASN A 75 -0.21 6.89 0.90
N LEU A 76 0.60 7.20 -0.10
CA LEU A 76 1.97 7.68 0.07
C LEU A 76 2.20 9.00 -0.67
N SER A 77 2.92 9.87 -0.03
CA SER A 77 3.51 11.06 -0.65
C SER A 77 4.83 10.71 -1.37
N ALA A 78 5.30 11.59 -2.25
CA ALA A 78 6.58 11.41 -2.94
C ALA A 78 7.78 11.21 -1.98
N PRO A 79 7.93 11.96 -0.87
CA PRO A 79 8.99 11.68 0.12
C PRO A 79 8.88 10.31 0.77
N GLU A 80 7.67 9.84 1.08
CA GLU A 80 7.45 8.50 1.66
C GLU A 80 7.76 7.39 0.67
N LEU A 81 7.42 7.57 -0.61
CA LEU A 81 7.82 6.66 -1.69
C LEU A 81 9.34 6.61 -1.84
N ALA A 82 10.02 7.76 -1.79
CA ALA A 82 11.47 7.82 -1.84
C ALA A 82 12.13 7.10 -0.66
N LEU A 83 11.53 7.17 0.53
CA LEU A 83 11.99 6.46 1.72
C LEU A 83 11.83 4.93 1.58
N LEU A 84 10.69 4.47 1.06
CA LEU A 84 10.40 3.04 0.94
C LEU A 84 11.08 2.36 -0.26
N ARG A 85 11.28 3.09 -1.36
CA ARG A 85 11.78 2.54 -2.62
C ARG A 85 13.05 1.69 -2.50
N PRO A 86 14.08 2.07 -1.72
CA PRO A 86 15.29 1.25 -1.58
C PRO A 86 15.06 -0.11 -0.90
N HIS A 87 13.96 -0.25 -0.15
CA HIS A 87 13.66 -1.40 0.69
C HIS A 87 12.52 -2.26 0.16
N ALA A 88 11.91 -1.89 -0.97
CA ALA A 88 10.76 -2.60 -1.55
C ALA A 88 11.09 -3.10 -2.96
N ALA A 89 10.85 -4.39 -3.22
CA ALA A 89 10.86 -4.93 -4.57
C ALA A 89 9.66 -4.43 -5.39
N SER A 90 8.52 -4.25 -4.70
CA SER A 90 7.29 -3.67 -5.26
C SER A 90 6.43 -3.11 -4.13
N MET A 91 5.44 -2.28 -4.51
CA MET A 91 4.45 -1.76 -3.56
C MET A 91 3.04 -1.95 -4.13
N GLY A 92 2.04 -1.75 -3.28
CA GLY A 92 0.65 -1.88 -3.69
C GLY A 92 -0.28 -0.86 -3.05
N ILE A 93 -1.26 -0.42 -3.81
CA ILE A 93 -2.45 0.26 -3.34
C ILE A 93 -3.60 -0.01 -4.31
N MET A 94 -4.69 -0.54 -3.79
CA MET A 94 -5.89 -0.77 -4.61
C MET A 94 -6.59 0.56 -4.89
N LEU A 95 -6.79 0.91 -6.18
CA LEU A 95 -7.64 2.06 -6.55
C LEU A 95 -9.06 1.85 -6.01
N GLU A 96 -9.53 0.62 -5.99
CA GLU A 96 -10.87 0.15 -5.66
C GLU A 96 -11.91 0.67 -6.65
N SER A 97 -12.07 1.99 -6.81
CA SER A 97 -12.93 2.61 -7.81
C SER A 97 -12.47 4.02 -8.13
N SER A 98 -12.67 4.45 -9.35
CA SER A 98 -12.52 5.85 -9.77
C SER A 98 -13.78 6.68 -9.59
N SER A 99 -14.87 6.10 -9.05
CA SER A 99 -16.15 6.75 -8.86
C SER A 99 -16.25 7.54 -7.57
N GLU A 100 -16.35 8.87 -7.65
CA GLU A 100 -16.61 9.75 -6.52
C GLU A 100 -17.97 9.49 -5.86
N ARG A 101 -18.96 9.01 -6.63
CA ARG A 101 -20.29 8.65 -6.13
C ARG A 101 -20.24 7.66 -4.98
N LEU A 102 -19.31 6.72 -5.01
CA LEU A 102 -19.14 5.74 -3.92
C LEU A 102 -18.62 6.35 -2.62
N CYS A 103 -18.09 7.56 -2.67
CA CYS A 103 -17.65 8.34 -1.51
C CYS A 103 -18.77 9.27 -0.97
N GLU A 104 -19.90 9.39 -1.65
CA GLU A 104 -21.04 10.21 -1.21
C GLU A 104 -21.78 9.57 -0.05
N ARG A 105 -22.68 10.35 0.58
CA ARG A 105 -23.47 9.88 1.71
C ARG A 105 -24.28 8.63 1.36
N GLY A 106 -24.07 7.56 2.12
CA GLY A 106 -24.69 6.26 1.88
C GLY A 106 -23.88 5.32 0.99
N GLY A 107 -22.81 5.80 0.37
CA GLY A 107 -21.87 4.98 -0.36
C GLY A 107 -20.91 4.20 0.55
N PRO A 108 -20.28 3.14 0.05
CA PRO A 108 -19.40 2.26 0.84
C PRO A 108 -18.15 2.98 1.35
N HIS A 109 -17.68 4.01 0.64
CA HIS A 109 -16.51 4.82 1.01
C HIS A 109 -16.88 6.14 1.71
N TRP A 110 -18.13 6.28 2.17
CA TRP A 110 -18.55 7.45 2.92
C TRP A 110 -17.70 7.67 4.17
N LYS A 111 -17.22 8.90 4.36
CA LYS A 111 -16.29 9.27 5.45
C LYS A 111 -14.94 8.54 5.47
N CYS A 112 -14.52 7.95 4.36
CA CYS A 112 -13.21 7.36 4.18
C CYS A 112 -12.35 8.25 3.27
N PRO A 113 -11.70 9.30 3.79
CA PRO A 113 -10.93 10.25 2.96
C PRO A 113 -9.76 9.58 2.22
N ASP A 114 -9.20 8.53 2.79
CA ASP A 114 -8.15 7.67 2.25
C ASP A 114 -8.63 6.77 1.07
N LYS A 115 -9.94 6.65 0.88
CA LYS A 115 -10.56 5.90 -0.22
C LYS A 115 -11.00 6.78 -1.40
N LYS A 116 -10.81 8.10 -1.30
CA LYS A 116 -11.14 8.99 -2.42
C LYS A 116 -10.31 8.67 -3.65
N PRO A 117 -10.93 8.53 -4.83
CA PRO A 117 -10.23 8.21 -6.08
C PRO A 117 -9.02 9.11 -6.35
N ALA A 118 -9.19 10.42 -6.21
CA ALA A 118 -8.13 11.40 -6.43
C ALA A 118 -6.90 11.16 -5.55
N VAL A 119 -7.09 10.75 -4.28
CA VAL A 119 -5.99 10.49 -3.34
C VAL A 119 -5.22 9.22 -3.73
N ARG A 120 -5.93 8.16 -4.13
CA ARG A 120 -5.32 6.91 -4.54
C ARG A 120 -4.61 7.02 -5.90
N LEU A 121 -5.23 7.70 -6.85
CA LEU A 121 -4.62 8.00 -8.15
C LEU A 121 -3.35 8.86 -7.99
N ALA A 122 -3.35 9.83 -7.07
CA ALA A 122 -2.16 10.63 -6.78
C ALA A 122 -1.00 9.79 -6.23
N THR A 123 -1.29 8.79 -5.38
CA THR A 123 -0.26 7.85 -4.90
C THR A 123 0.30 7.00 -6.05
N LEU A 124 -0.56 6.47 -6.92
CA LEU A 124 -0.15 5.67 -8.09
C LEU A 124 0.66 6.50 -9.09
N GLU A 125 0.25 7.76 -9.34
CA GLU A 125 1.00 8.70 -10.18
C GLU A 125 2.39 8.99 -9.62
N ALA A 126 2.48 9.29 -8.32
CA ALA A 126 3.75 9.54 -7.64
C ALA A 126 4.66 8.31 -7.65
N ALA A 127 4.10 7.11 -7.49
CA ALA A 127 4.84 5.85 -7.58
C ALA A 127 5.39 5.62 -9.00
N GLY A 128 4.60 5.92 -10.04
CA GLY A 128 5.03 5.87 -11.43
C GLY A 128 6.19 6.84 -11.71
N ALA A 129 6.07 8.09 -11.25
CA ALA A 129 7.13 9.08 -11.38
C ALA A 129 8.42 8.69 -10.64
N ALA A 130 8.30 7.94 -9.52
CA ALA A 130 9.43 7.40 -8.76
C ALA A 130 9.97 6.06 -9.31
N ALA A 131 9.42 5.55 -10.42
CA ALA A 131 9.75 4.25 -10.99
C ALA A 131 9.67 3.09 -9.96
N VAL A 132 8.57 3.07 -9.19
CA VAL A 132 8.24 1.99 -8.26
C VAL A 132 7.28 1.02 -8.93
N ALA A 133 7.63 -0.27 -8.97
CA ALA A 133 6.72 -1.30 -9.44
C ALA A 133 5.50 -1.41 -8.53
N MET A 134 4.29 -1.30 -9.10
CA MET A 134 3.04 -1.22 -8.34
C MET A 134 2.07 -2.34 -8.70
N THR A 135 1.40 -2.87 -7.68
CA THR A 135 0.16 -3.62 -7.80
C THR A 135 -1.01 -2.70 -7.46
N SER A 136 -2.05 -2.68 -8.29
CA SER A 136 -3.28 -1.97 -8.02
C SER A 136 -4.49 -2.81 -8.42
N GLY A 137 -5.69 -2.26 -8.39
CA GLY A 137 -6.88 -3.00 -8.80
C GLY A 137 -8.18 -2.31 -8.46
N ILE A 138 -9.26 -2.99 -8.80
CA ILE A 138 -10.63 -2.54 -8.56
C ILE A 138 -11.37 -3.49 -7.62
N LEU A 139 -12.32 -2.93 -6.87
CA LEU A 139 -13.22 -3.69 -6.01
C LEU A 139 -14.60 -3.72 -6.66
N ILE A 140 -15.17 -4.92 -6.84
CA ILE A 140 -16.48 -5.12 -7.47
C ILE A 140 -17.52 -5.58 -6.45
N GLY A 141 -18.80 -5.29 -6.73
CA GLY A 141 -19.91 -5.69 -5.84
C GLY A 141 -20.16 -4.72 -4.68
N ILE A 142 -19.58 -3.53 -4.67
CA ILE A 142 -19.74 -2.50 -3.65
C ILE A 142 -20.81 -1.46 -4.00
N GLY A 143 -21.60 -1.70 -5.05
CA GLY A 143 -22.65 -0.78 -5.52
C GLY A 143 -22.22 0.07 -6.73
N GLU A 144 -21.09 -0.22 -7.31
CA GLU A 144 -20.62 0.39 -8.55
C GLU A 144 -21.36 -0.16 -9.77
N THR A 145 -21.46 0.67 -10.80
CA THR A 145 -21.99 0.26 -12.12
C THR A 145 -20.90 -0.38 -12.97
N ARG A 146 -21.32 -1.11 -14.03
CA ARG A 146 -20.39 -1.66 -15.02
C ARG A 146 -19.54 -0.56 -15.70
N ALA A 147 -20.12 0.61 -15.98
CA ALA A 147 -19.40 1.74 -16.54
C ALA A 147 -18.31 2.25 -15.60
N GLU A 148 -18.59 2.36 -14.30
CA GLU A 148 -17.61 2.78 -13.28
C GLU A 148 -16.45 1.78 -13.16
N ARG A 149 -16.70 0.47 -13.30
CA ARG A 149 -15.61 -0.53 -13.39
C ARG A 149 -14.70 -0.29 -14.57
N VAL A 150 -15.31 -0.08 -15.76
CA VAL A 150 -14.55 0.19 -16.99
C VAL A 150 -13.74 1.48 -16.84
N HIS A 151 -14.33 2.57 -16.33
CA HIS A 151 -13.62 3.82 -16.10
C HIS A 151 -12.44 3.65 -15.13
N SER A 152 -12.61 2.84 -14.09
CA SER A 152 -11.53 2.56 -13.13
C SER A 152 -10.35 1.82 -13.79
N LEU A 153 -10.65 0.82 -14.64
CA LEU A 153 -9.62 0.11 -15.42
C LEU A 153 -8.94 1.03 -16.44
N LEU A 154 -9.69 1.92 -17.10
CA LEU A 154 -9.14 2.90 -18.02
C LEU A 154 -8.19 3.89 -17.29
N ALA A 155 -8.56 4.35 -16.10
CA ALA A 155 -7.69 5.20 -15.28
C ALA A 155 -6.36 4.51 -14.93
N LEU A 156 -6.41 3.22 -14.54
CA LEU A 156 -5.19 2.43 -14.30
C LEU A 156 -4.36 2.23 -15.57
N ARG A 157 -5.02 1.96 -16.71
CA ARG A 157 -4.35 1.84 -18.00
C ARG A 157 -3.62 3.14 -18.37
N GLU A 158 -4.25 4.30 -18.24
CA GLU A 158 -3.65 5.59 -18.53
C GLU A 158 -2.41 5.87 -17.68
N LEU A 159 -2.44 5.49 -16.39
CA LEU A 159 -1.28 5.56 -15.50
C LEU A 159 -0.15 4.64 -15.99
N HIS A 160 -0.48 3.42 -16.38
CA HIS A 160 0.50 2.47 -16.91
C HIS A 160 1.09 2.93 -18.23
N GLU A 161 0.29 3.47 -19.15
CA GLU A 161 0.76 4.00 -20.44
C GLU A 161 1.76 5.15 -20.25
N ARG A 162 1.60 5.98 -19.20
CA ARG A 162 2.54 7.07 -18.89
C ARG A 162 3.83 6.61 -18.24
N HIS A 163 3.78 5.64 -17.35
CA HIS A 163 4.88 5.30 -16.45
C HIS A 163 5.41 3.87 -16.58
N GLY A 164 4.64 2.95 -17.16
CA GLY A 164 5.02 1.54 -17.31
C GLY A 164 5.17 0.77 -16.00
N HIS A 165 4.64 1.28 -14.88
CA HIS A 165 4.95 0.83 -13.52
C HIS A 165 3.95 -0.14 -12.89
N LEU A 166 2.76 -0.31 -13.47
CA LEU A 166 1.79 -1.27 -12.95
C LEU A 166 2.15 -2.68 -13.44
N GLN A 167 2.59 -3.53 -12.52
CA GLN A 167 2.94 -4.93 -12.81
C GLN A 167 1.73 -5.86 -12.75
N GLU A 168 0.69 -5.47 -11.98
CA GLU A 168 -0.49 -6.28 -11.76
C GLU A 168 -1.72 -5.40 -11.50
N VAL A 169 -2.87 -5.84 -12.03
CA VAL A 169 -4.18 -5.25 -11.75
C VAL A 169 -5.11 -6.35 -11.26
N ILE A 170 -5.50 -6.27 -9.99
CA ILE A 170 -6.34 -7.25 -9.31
C ILE A 170 -7.80 -6.83 -9.38
N VAL A 171 -8.69 -7.78 -9.65
CA VAL A 171 -10.14 -7.61 -9.53
C VAL A 171 -10.60 -8.38 -8.31
N GLN A 172 -11.04 -7.66 -7.27
CA GLN A 172 -11.50 -8.20 -6.00
C GLN A 172 -13.02 -8.22 -5.89
#